data_e8da6ca1a7377d77879c252f05227de7
#
_entry.id   e8da6ca1a7377d77879c252f05227de7
#
_cell.length_a   1.000
_cell.length_b   1.000
_cell.length_c   1.000
_cell.angle_alpha   90.00
_cell.angle_beta   90.00
_cell.angle_gamma   90.00
#
_symmetry.space_group_name_H-M   'P 1'
#
loop_
_entity.id
_entity.type
_entity.pdbx_description
1 polymer ?
#
loop_
_entity_poly.entity_id
_entity_poly.type
_entity_poly.pdbx_seq_one_letter_code
_entity_poly.pdbx_strand_id
1 'polypeptide(L)'
;PTIDQAKSVGTRLTVETCPHYLRFASEEIPDGDPRFKCAPPIRESSHRTQLWDARRRGTRDTIGSDHSPCPPAAKCLTTGDLQSAWGGIAGLQFSLPSVWSGNGSWQPSLVELSRWMSTNPAKLIGFERQKGSIEVGKDADLVVWNAEASNHIDESNIHHRHKITPYQGLTLQGVVQQTYVRGNMVYDDGRFASRPIGKILQRGAS
;
A
#
# COMPACT_ATOMS: atom_id res chain seq x y z
N PRO A 1 3.53 -22.15 -6.40
CA PRO A 1 4.38 -23.12 -7.12
C PRO A 1 4.78 -22.62 -8.50
N THR A 2 3.83 -22.17 -9.34
CA THR A 2 4.10 -21.75 -10.74
C THR A 2 5.08 -20.58 -10.84
N ILE A 3 4.91 -19.56 -10.00
CA ILE A 3 5.78 -18.37 -9.98
C ILE A 3 7.17 -18.74 -9.47
N ASP A 4 7.27 -19.51 -8.39
CA ASP A 4 8.55 -19.94 -7.84
C ASP A 4 9.30 -20.79 -8.87
N GLN A 5 8.60 -21.69 -9.55
CA GLN A 5 9.17 -22.50 -10.64
C GLN A 5 9.65 -21.65 -11.81
N ALA A 6 8.84 -20.67 -12.25
CA ALA A 6 9.26 -19.76 -13.33
C ALA A 6 10.51 -18.96 -12.95
N LYS A 7 10.58 -18.43 -11.72
CA LYS A 7 11.76 -17.71 -11.23
C LYS A 7 12.98 -18.63 -11.11
N SER A 8 12.80 -19.88 -10.67
CA SER A 8 13.92 -20.83 -10.50
C SER A 8 14.59 -21.22 -11.82
N VAL A 9 13.87 -21.19 -12.93
CA VAL A 9 14.42 -21.42 -14.28
C VAL A 9 14.89 -20.13 -14.97
N GLY A 10 15.02 -19.02 -14.21
CA GLY A 10 15.57 -17.76 -14.72
C GLY A 10 14.61 -16.89 -15.52
N THR A 11 13.28 -17.16 -15.49
CA THR A 11 12.30 -16.30 -16.14
C THR A 11 12.32 -14.90 -15.49
N ARG A 12 12.45 -13.86 -16.31
CA ARG A 12 12.40 -12.46 -15.86
C ARG A 12 10.95 -12.08 -15.55
N LEU A 13 10.53 -12.38 -14.32
CA LEU A 13 9.18 -12.18 -13.83
C LEU A 13 9.24 -11.42 -12.51
N THR A 14 8.49 -10.34 -12.39
CA THR A 14 8.20 -9.65 -11.14
C THR A 14 6.75 -9.84 -10.76
N VAL A 15 6.48 -9.89 -9.45
CA VAL A 15 5.14 -10.16 -8.91
C VAL A 15 4.83 -9.14 -7.84
N GLU A 16 3.70 -8.46 -8.01
CA GLU A 16 3.17 -7.49 -7.06
C GLU A 16 1.99 -8.05 -6.27
N THR A 17 1.79 -7.53 -5.08
CA THR A 17 0.53 -7.65 -4.32
C THR A 17 0.17 -6.30 -3.72
N CYS A 18 -1.04 -6.20 -3.15
CA CYS A 18 -1.52 -4.95 -2.56
C CYS A 18 -1.75 -5.11 -1.06
N PRO A 19 -1.67 -4.01 -0.27
CA PRO A 19 -1.89 -4.03 1.17
C PRO A 19 -3.24 -4.64 1.56
N HIS A 20 -4.30 -4.38 0.78
CA HIS A 20 -5.64 -4.88 1.08
C HIS A 20 -5.74 -6.41 0.97
N TYR A 21 -5.01 -7.08 0.05
CA TYR A 21 -4.95 -8.54 -0.01
C TYR A 21 -4.14 -9.17 1.13
N LEU A 22 -3.23 -8.40 1.73
CA LEU A 22 -2.45 -8.82 2.89
C LEU A 22 -3.18 -8.57 4.22
N ARG A 23 -4.20 -7.72 4.20
CA ARG A 23 -4.93 -7.29 5.40
C ARG A 23 -6.29 -7.97 5.55
N PHE A 24 -7.10 -7.98 4.49
CA PHE A 24 -8.49 -8.43 4.56
C PHE A 24 -8.65 -9.87 4.07
N ALA A 25 -9.68 -10.53 4.57
CA ALA A 25 -10.15 -11.83 4.10
C ALA A 25 -11.67 -11.79 3.89
N SER A 26 -12.17 -12.56 2.92
CA SER A 26 -13.58 -12.52 2.53
C SER A 26 -14.53 -12.84 3.67
N GLU A 27 -14.13 -13.71 4.58
CA GLU A 27 -14.91 -14.13 5.75
C GLU A 27 -15.06 -13.02 6.81
N GLU A 28 -14.21 -11.98 6.73
CA GLU A 28 -14.19 -10.85 7.67
C GLU A 28 -14.97 -9.65 7.11
N ILE A 29 -15.42 -9.71 5.85
CA ILE A 29 -16.12 -8.62 5.19
C ILE A 29 -17.59 -8.67 5.53
N PRO A 30 -18.19 -7.58 6.04
CA PRO A 30 -19.64 -7.52 6.26
C PRO A 30 -20.42 -7.70 4.95
N ASP A 31 -21.52 -8.45 5.02
CA ASP A 31 -22.41 -8.64 3.88
C ASP A 31 -22.91 -7.29 3.34
N GLY A 32 -22.83 -7.12 2.01
CA GLY A 32 -23.30 -5.92 1.35
C GLY A 32 -22.44 -4.68 1.57
N ASP A 33 -21.19 -4.82 2.09
CA ASP A 33 -20.30 -3.67 2.23
C ASP A 33 -19.45 -3.44 0.97
N PRO A 34 -19.81 -2.52 0.08
CA PRO A 34 -19.11 -2.30 -1.17
C PRO A 34 -17.76 -1.62 -1.00
N ARG A 35 -17.40 -1.12 0.20
CA ARG A 35 -16.08 -0.53 0.46
C ARG A 35 -14.96 -1.52 0.15
N PHE A 36 -15.21 -2.81 0.36
CA PHE A 36 -14.24 -3.89 0.13
C PHE A 36 -14.22 -4.41 -1.32
N LYS A 37 -15.16 -3.97 -2.18
CA LYS A 37 -15.16 -4.43 -3.57
C LYS A 37 -13.92 -3.94 -4.31
N CYS A 38 -13.16 -4.89 -4.85
CA CYS A 38 -12.01 -4.65 -5.73
C CYS A 38 -11.90 -5.77 -6.79
N ALA A 39 -11.10 -5.56 -7.81
CA ALA A 39 -10.83 -6.51 -8.86
C ALA A 39 -9.31 -6.70 -9.02
N PRO A 40 -8.77 -7.92 -8.81
CA PRO A 40 -9.43 -9.14 -8.35
C PRO A 40 -10.09 -9.02 -6.96
N PRO A 41 -11.09 -9.87 -6.62
CA PRO A 41 -11.75 -9.78 -5.32
C PRO A 41 -10.84 -10.26 -4.18
N ILE A 42 -11.08 -9.75 -2.97
CA ILE A 42 -10.47 -10.25 -1.75
C ILE A 42 -10.93 -11.70 -1.56
N ARG A 43 -9.98 -12.57 -1.28
CA ARG A 43 -10.19 -14.02 -1.12
C ARG A 43 -10.13 -14.42 0.36
N GLU A 44 -10.32 -15.70 0.59
CA GLU A 44 -10.37 -16.33 1.91
C GLU A 44 -9.06 -16.14 2.69
N SER A 45 -9.13 -16.24 4.00
CA SER A 45 -7.99 -16.07 4.93
C SER A 45 -6.82 -16.99 4.63
N SER A 46 -7.08 -18.19 4.10
CA SER A 46 -6.06 -19.13 3.63
C SER A 46 -5.20 -18.54 2.50
N HIS A 47 -5.79 -17.77 1.58
CA HIS A 47 -5.07 -17.07 0.52
C HIS A 47 -4.24 -15.92 1.07
N ARG A 48 -4.78 -15.15 2.04
CA ARG A 48 -4.01 -14.11 2.74
C ARG A 48 -2.75 -14.71 3.38
N THR A 49 -2.87 -15.83 4.08
CA THR A 49 -1.74 -16.55 4.66
C THR A 49 -0.71 -16.96 3.60
N GLN A 50 -1.16 -17.54 2.48
CA GLN A 50 -0.29 -17.93 1.37
C GLN A 50 0.42 -16.71 0.73
N LEU A 51 -0.23 -15.54 0.67
CA LEU A 51 0.40 -14.31 0.20
C LEU A 51 1.54 -13.87 1.11
N TRP A 52 1.34 -13.89 2.43
CA TRP A 52 2.39 -13.61 3.40
C TRP A 52 3.54 -14.61 3.32
N ASP A 53 3.25 -15.90 3.20
CA ASP A 53 4.28 -16.93 3.04
C ASP A 53 5.08 -16.76 1.74
N ALA A 54 4.42 -16.40 0.65
CA ALA A 54 5.09 -16.09 -0.61
C ALA A 54 6.02 -14.86 -0.49
N ARG A 55 5.64 -13.85 0.32
CA ARG A 55 6.52 -12.71 0.65
C ARG A 55 7.77 -13.18 1.39
N ARG A 56 7.59 -13.95 2.44
CA ARG A 56 8.70 -14.48 3.26
C ARG A 56 9.69 -15.29 2.44
N ARG A 57 9.22 -16.06 1.46
CA ARG A 57 10.08 -16.84 0.54
C ARG A 57 10.72 -15.99 -0.59
N GLY A 58 10.40 -14.70 -0.68
CA GLY A 58 10.93 -13.85 -1.74
C GLY A 58 10.29 -14.05 -3.12
N THR A 59 9.17 -14.77 -3.19
CA THR A 59 8.44 -15.03 -4.45
C THR A 59 7.85 -13.75 -5.03
N ARG A 60 7.40 -12.83 -4.17
CA ARG A 60 6.80 -11.56 -4.56
C ARG A 60 7.76 -10.41 -4.33
N ASP A 61 7.85 -9.51 -5.30
CA ASP A 61 8.90 -8.49 -5.37
C ASP A 61 8.46 -7.15 -4.78
N THR A 62 7.23 -6.73 -5.06
CA THR A 62 6.73 -5.39 -4.70
C THR A 62 5.39 -5.43 -3.97
N ILE A 63 5.09 -4.37 -3.23
CA ILE A 63 3.77 -4.07 -2.70
C ILE A 63 3.36 -2.70 -3.25
N GLY A 64 2.36 -2.69 -4.13
CA GLY A 64 1.76 -1.48 -4.68
C GLY A 64 0.42 -1.18 -4.01
N SER A 65 0.05 0.09 -3.90
CA SER A 65 -1.19 0.48 -3.21
C SER A 65 -2.45 0.10 -3.96
N ASP A 66 -2.38 0.06 -5.27
CA ASP A 66 -3.54 -0.02 -6.18
C ASP A 66 -4.67 0.95 -5.75
N HIS A 67 -4.26 2.17 -5.38
CA HIS A 67 -5.18 3.20 -4.89
C HIS A 67 -6.19 3.59 -5.95
N SER A 68 -7.45 3.20 -5.74
CA SER A 68 -8.53 3.40 -6.69
C SER A 68 -9.76 4.02 -6.01
N PRO A 69 -9.71 5.34 -5.72
CA PRO A 69 -10.79 6.05 -5.08
C PRO A 69 -11.95 6.31 -6.04
N CYS A 70 -13.15 6.46 -5.49
CA CYS A 70 -14.33 6.87 -6.26
C CYS A 70 -15.25 7.78 -5.45
N PRO A 71 -16.16 8.54 -6.11
CA PRO A 71 -17.21 9.26 -5.42
C PRO A 71 -18.15 8.32 -4.64
N PRO A 72 -18.81 8.77 -3.54
CA PRO A 72 -19.72 7.95 -2.75
C PRO A 72 -20.83 7.27 -3.55
N ALA A 73 -21.40 7.98 -4.51
CA ALA A 73 -22.47 7.45 -5.37
C ALA A 73 -21.99 6.23 -6.19
N ALA A 74 -20.76 6.27 -6.72
CA ALA A 74 -20.20 5.16 -7.49
C ALA A 74 -19.86 3.95 -6.61
N LYS A 75 -19.72 4.12 -5.29
CA LYS A 75 -19.45 3.02 -4.34
C LYS A 75 -20.71 2.31 -3.87
N CYS A 76 -21.90 2.80 -4.23
CA CYS A 76 -23.20 2.19 -3.90
C CYS A 76 -23.39 1.89 -2.41
N LEU A 77 -22.90 2.79 -1.53
CA LEU A 77 -22.91 2.56 -0.07
C LEU A 77 -24.33 2.42 0.50
N THR A 78 -25.31 3.11 -0.10
CA THR A 78 -26.70 3.10 0.37
C THR A 78 -27.44 1.82 -0.02
N THR A 79 -27.15 1.29 -1.20
CA THR A 79 -27.85 0.13 -1.75
C THR A 79 -27.15 -1.19 -1.44
N GLY A 80 -25.84 -1.15 -1.14
CA GLY A 80 -25.03 -2.35 -0.98
C GLY A 80 -24.88 -3.17 -2.27
N ASP A 81 -25.26 -2.62 -3.43
CA ASP A 81 -25.18 -3.33 -4.71
C ASP A 81 -23.72 -3.55 -5.12
N LEU A 82 -23.22 -4.73 -4.76
CA LEU A 82 -21.86 -5.16 -5.09
C LEU A 82 -21.65 -5.33 -6.60
N GLN A 83 -22.69 -5.55 -7.39
CA GLN A 83 -22.53 -5.72 -8.84
C GLN A 83 -22.24 -4.38 -9.51
N SER A 84 -23.00 -3.35 -9.18
CA SER A 84 -22.87 -2.00 -9.76
C SER A 84 -21.78 -1.16 -9.11
N ALA A 85 -21.38 -1.45 -7.86
CA ALA A 85 -20.39 -0.66 -7.13
C ALA A 85 -19.03 -0.62 -7.81
N TRP A 86 -18.35 0.50 -7.71
CA TRP A 86 -16.96 0.67 -8.17
C TRP A 86 -16.01 -0.38 -7.58
N GLY A 87 -15.29 -1.09 -8.45
CA GLY A 87 -14.32 -2.11 -8.07
C GLY A 87 -12.93 -1.54 -7.82
N GLY A 88 -12.72 -0.93 -6.67
CA GLY A 88 -11.43 -0.38 -6.27
C GLY A 88 -11.42 0.07 -4.82
N ILE A 89 -10.24 0.08 -4.21
CA ILE A 89 -10.01 0.43 -2.80
C ILE A 89 -9.16 1.70 -2.70
N ALA A 90 -9.63 2.68 -1.93
CA ALA A 90 -8.83 3.85 -1.56
C ALA A 90 -7.94 3.49 -0.36
N GLY A 91 -6.67 3.15 -0.61
CA GLY A 91 -5.76 2.61 0.41
C GLY A 91 -4.35 3.23 0.43
N LEU A 92 -4.03 4.24 -0.42
CA LEU A 92 -2.66 4.78 -0.54
C LEU A 92 -2.09 5.23 0.81
N GLN A 93 -2.83 6.04 1.55
CA GLN A 93 -2.44 6.57 2.87
C GLN A 93 -2.15 5.45 3.88
N PHE A 94 -2.88 4.34 3.77
CA PHE A 94 -2.83 3.24 4.73
C PHE A 94 -1.90 2.10 4.32
N SER A 95 -1.21 2.22 3.18
CA SER A 95 -0.37 1.16 2.64
C SER A 95 0.76 0.76 3.60
N LEU A 96 1.54 1.74 4.07
CA LEU A 96 2.63 1.51 5.02
C LEU A 96 2.12 0.90 6.35
N PRO A 97 1.19 1.55 7.09
CA PRO A 97 0.73 1.02 8.36
C PRO A 97 -0.02 -0.31 8.23
N SER A 98 -0.74 -0.54 7.13
CA SER A 98 -1.42 -1.82 6.90
C SER A 98 -0.44 -2.98 6.74
N VAL A 99 0.62 -2.79 5.93
CA VAL A 99 1.66 -3.81 5.76
C VAL A 99 2.46 -3.99 7.03
N TRP A 100 2.81 -2.90 7.73
CA TRP A 100 3.55 -2.94 8.98
C TRP A 100 2.80 -3.66 10.09
N SER A 101 1.50 -3.45 10.22
CA SER A 101 0.67 -4.16 11.21
C SER A 101 0.64 -5.68 11.01
N GLY A 102 1.07 -6.18 9.84
CA GLY A 102 1.11 -7.61 9.57
C GLY A 102 -0.27 -8.28 9.60
N ASN A 103 -0.29 -9.56 9.96
CA ASN A 103 -1.51 -10.37 10.06
C ASN A 103 -1.78 -10.90 11.49
N GLY A 104 -1.20 -10.26 12.50
CA GLY A 104 -1.33 -10.66 13.91
C GLY A 104 -0.39 -11.79 14.34
N SER A 105 -0.01 -12.72 13.46
CA SER A 105 0.95 -13.79 13.75
C SER A 105 2.36 -13.50 13.23
N TRP A 106 2.49 -12.54 12.32
CA TRP A 106 3.76 -12.13 11.75
C TRP A 106 3.75 -10.67 11.30
N GLN A 107 4.88 -10.00 11.52
CA GLN A 107 5.14 -8.63 11.13
C GLN A 107 6.44 -8.58 10.33
N PRO A 108 6.52 -7.81 9.23
CA PRO A 108 7.75 -7.67 8.46
C PRO A 108 8.83 -6.93 9.26
N SER A 109 10.08 -7.20 8.98
CA SER A 109 11.17 -6.34 9.42
C SER A 109 11.18 -5.02 8.63
N LEU A 110 11.81 -3.98 9.18
CA LEU A 110 11.99 -2.70 8.49
C LEU A 110 12.73 -2.85 7.16
N VAL A 111 13.69 -3.78 7.09
CA VAL A 111 14.45 -4.08 5.87
C VAL A 111 13.56 -4.70 4.79
N GLU A 112 12.69 -5.62 5.16
CA GLU A 112 11.74 -6.23 4.22
C GLU A 112 10.74 -5.20 3.73
N LEU A 113 10.17 -4.40 4.64
CA LEU A 113 9.23 -3.33 4.30
C LEU A 113 9.85 -2.33 3.31
N SER A 114 11.06 -1.83 3.59
CA SER A 114 11.81 -0.94 2.69
C SER A 114 12.08 -1.59 1.33
N ARG A 115 12.46 -2.85 1.32
CA ARG A 115 12.69 -3.59 0.07
C ARG A 115 11.42 -3.67 -0.78
N TRP A 116 10.29 -4.02 -0.19
CA TRP A 116 9.03 -4.25 -0.92
C TRP A 116 8.34 -2.97 -1.38
N MET A 117 8.46 -1.89 -0.61
CA MET A 117 7.72 -0.65 -0.85
C MET A 117 8.58 0.49 -1.40
N SER A 118 9.91 0.34 -1.43
CA SER A 118 10.84 1.38 -1.90
C SER A 118 11.87 0.86 -2.90
N THR A 119 12.77 -0.02 -2.47
CA THR A 119 13.91 -0.46 -3.30
C THR A 119 13.47 -1.23 -4.54
N ASN A 120 12.62 -2.23 -4.38
CA ASN A 120 12.16 -3.04 -5.51
C ASN A 120 11.25 -2.28 -6.47
N PRO A 121 10.27 -1.46 -6.02
CA PRO A 121 9.52 -0.59 -6.93
C PRO A 121 10.43 0.34 -7.75
N ALA A 122 11.42 0.99 -7.12
CA ALA A 122 12.36 1.85 -7.83
C ALA A 122 13.14 1.10 -8.92
N LYS A 123 13.61 -0.11 -8.63
CA LYS A 123 14.27 -1.00 -9.60
C LYS A 123 13.33 -1.40 -10.74
N LEU A 124 12.10 -1.78 -10.42
CA LEU A 124 11.11 -2.23 -11.39
C LEU A 124 10.85 -1.18 -12.47
N ILE A 125 10.75 0.08 -12.07
CA ILE A 125 10.49 1.20 -12.98
C ILE A 125 11.76 1.86 -13.53
N GLY A 126 12.96 1.40 -13.14
CA GLY A 126 14.26 1.90 -13.64
C GLY A 126 14.71 3.22 -13.03
N PHE A 127 14.29 3.52 -11.79
CA PHE A 127 14.70 4.73 -11.04
C PHE A 127 15.62 4.42 -9.86
N GLU A 128 16.21 3.25 -9.79
CA GLU A 128 17.08 2.81 -8.68
C GLU A 128 18.33 3.67 -8.47
N ARG A 129 18.74 4.44 -9.48
CA ARG A 129 19.84 5.40 -9.37
C ARG A 129 19.45 6.68 -8.63
N GLN A 130 18.15 7.01 -8.61
CA GLN A 130 17.63 8.24 -8.01
C GLN A 130 16.79 8.00 -6.76
N LYS A 131 16.17 6.83 -6.66
CA LYS A 131 15.12 6.51 -5.68
C LYS A 131 15.34 5.15 -5.01
N GLY A 132 14.56 4.88 -3.96
CA GLY A 132 14.41 3.55 -3.37
C GLY A 132 15.43 3.16 -2.31
N SER A 133 16.40 4.02 -2.01
CA SER A 133 17.36 3.84 -0.91
C SER A 133 17.89 5.18 -0.42
N ILE A 134 18.38 5.20 0.82
CA ILE A 134 19.03 6.36 1.45
C ILE A 134 20.53 6.27 1.14
N GLU A 135 20.97 6.98 0.12
CA GLU A 135 22.35 7.00 -0.36
C GLU A 135 22.72 8.40 -0.85
N VAL A 136 23.99 8.76 -0.72
CA VAL A 136 24.51 10.04 -1.26
C VAL A 136 24.31 10.09 -2.77
N GLY A 137 23.75 11.21 -3.25
CA GLY A 137 23.45 11.42 -4.67
C GLY A 137 22.03 11.02 -5.09
N LYS A 138 21.25 10.39 -4.23
CA LYS A 138 19.84 10.10 -4.49
C LYS A 138 18.91 11.18 -3.95
N ASP A 139 17.69 11.20 -4.49
CA ASP A 139 16.65 12.08 -3.98
C ASP A 139 16.31 11.75 -2.53
N ALA A 140 16.26 12.75 -1.68
CA ALA A 140 15.81 12.60 -0.29
C ALA A 140 14.27 12.53 -0.22
N ASP A 141 13.70 11.46 -0.78
CA ASP A 141 12.31 11.07 -0.62
C ASP A 141 12.22 10.18 0.62
N LEU A 142 11.83 10.76 1.74
CA LEU A 142 11.93 10.12 3.05
C LEU A 142 10.58 10.13 3.76
N VAL A 143 10.34 9.10 4.55
CA VAL A 143 9.26 9.07 5.54
C VAL A 143 9.85 8.89 6.93
N VAL A 144 9.44 9.76 7.86
CA VAL A 144 9.70 9.63 9.29
C VAL A 144 8.42 9.15 9.95
N TRP A 145 8.49 8.07 10.69
CA TRP A 145 7.33 7.45 11.28
C TRP A 145 7.65 6.72 12.58
N ASN A 146 6.67 6.62 13.47
CA ASN A 146 6.79 5.86 14.71
C ASN A 146 6.21 4.45 14.50
N ALA A 147 7.09 3.46 14.48
CA ALA A 147 6.74 2.06 14.25
C ALA A 147 5.92 1.44 15.39
N GLU A 148 6.06 1.96 16.60
CA GLU A 148 5.41 1.47 17.83
C GLU A 148 4.04 2.10 18.07
N ALA A 149 3.82 3.31 17.56
CA ALA A 149 2.57 4.02 17.73
C ALA A 149 1.45 3.40 16.88
N SER A 150 0.22 3.50 17.38
CA SER A 150 -0.98 3.07 16.68
C SER A 150 -1.90 4.25 16.40
N ASN A 151 -2.62 4.20 15.28
CA ASN A 151 -3.62 5.17 14.91
C ASN A 151 -4.95 4.49 14.61
N HIS A 152 -6.01 4.98 15.22
CA HIS A 152 -7.38 4.58 14.87
C HIS A 152 -7.84 5.39 13.66
N ILE A 153 -8.29 4.71 12.62
CA ILE A 153 -8.67 5.35 11.36
C ILE A 153 -10.12 5.77 11.43
N ASP A 154 -10.34 7.07 11.43
CA ASP A 154 -11.65 7.70 11.34
C ASP A 154 -11.69 8.76 10.22
N GLU A 155 -12.85 9.37 10.00
CA GLU A 155 -13.05 10.33 8.93
C GLU A 155 -12.11 11.57 9.06
N SER A 156 -11.78 11.97 10.29
CA SER A 156 -10.96 13.16 10.56
C SER A 156 -9.52 13.01 10.08
N ASN A 157 -9.00 11.79 10.10
CA ASN A 157 -7.62 11.49 9.73
C ASN A 157 -7.46 10.82 8.36
N ILE A 158 -8.55 10.68 7.59
CA ILE A 158 -8.48 10.28 6.18
C ILE A 158 -8.22 11.52 5.32
N HIS A 159 -7.12 11.55 4.57
CA HIS A 159 -6.68 12.73 3.82
C HIS A 159 -7.13 12.76 2.36
N HIS A 160 -7.49 11.62 1.75
CA HIS A 160 -7.97 11.61 0.38
C HIS A 160 -9.37 12.24 0.25
N ARG A 161 -9.69 12.73 -0.96
CA ARG A 161 -10.87 13.55 -1.26
C ARG A 161 -12.19 12.92 -0.81
N HIS A 162 -12.42 11.66 -1.12
CA HIS A 162 -13.62 10.92 -0.74
C HIS A 162 -13.29 10.02 0.44
N LYS A 163 -13.82 10.32 1.61
CA LYS A 163 -13.54 9.66 2.89
C LYS A 163 -14.10 8.22 2.97
N ILE A 164 -13.93 7.45 1.91
CA ILE A 164 -14.45 6.09 1.78
C ILE A 164 -13.29 5.12 1.65
N THR A 165 -13.16 4.23 2.61
CA THR A 165 -12.11 3.21 2.63
C THR A 165 -12.52 2.04 3.52
N PRO A 166 -12.16 0.80 3.19
CA PRO A 166 -12.38 -0.34 4.08
C PRO A 166 -11.47 -0.32 5.32
N TYR A 167 -10.47 0.57 5.36
CA TYR A 167 -9.59 0.72 6.52
C TYR A 167 -10.24 1.52 7.66
N GLN A 168 -11.33 2.24 7.42
CA GLN A 168 -12.05 3.02 8.44
C GLN A 168 -12.55 2.11 9.57
N GLY A 169 -12.33 2.53 10.82
CA GLY A 169 -12.63 1.76 12.04
C GLY A 169 -11.51 0.82 12.48
N LEU A 170 -10.46 0.65 11.67
CA LEU A 170 -9.30 -0.15 12.08
C LEU A 170 -8.32 0.68 12.92
N THR A 171 -7.61 -0.01 13.81
CA THR A 171 -6.42 0.53 14.46
C THR A 171 -5.22 -0.13 13.81
N LEU A 172 -4.36 0.68 13.17
CA LEU A 172 -3.14 0.23 12.52
C LEU A 172 -1.90 0.73 13.27
N GLN A 173 -0.91 -0.14 13.37
CA GLN A 173 0.40 0.19 13.93
C GLN A 173 1.26 0.89 12.87
N GLY A 174 2.09 1.83 13.33
CA GLY A 174 2.95 2.62 12.44
C GLY A 174 2.31 3.96 12.06
N VAL A 175 2.75 5.04 12.71
CA VAL A 175 2.21 6.39 12.49
C VAL A 175 3.23 7.23 11.73
N VAL A 176 2.86 7.68 10.53
CA VAL A 176 3.70 8.60 9.75
C VAL A 176 3.64 9.99 10.39
N GLN A 177 4.79 10.52 10.72
CA GLN A 177 4.97 11.85 11.32
C GLN A 177 5.36 12.88 10.27
N GLN A 178 6.35 12.55 9.40
CA GLN A 178 6.81 13.48 8.38
C GLN A 178 7.06 12.77 7.06
N THR A 179 6.85 13.48 5.96
CA THR A 179 7.19 13.02 4.61
C THR A 179 7.98 14.11 3.88
N TYR A 180 9.04 13.70 3.21
CA TYR A 180 9.90 14.56 2.43
C TYR A 180 9.92 14.13 0.97
N VAL A 181 9.90 15.09 0.07
CA VAL A 181 10.10 14.90 -1.38
C VAL A 181 11.30 15.74 -1.82
N ARG A 182 12.36 15.09 -2.25
CA ARG A 182 13.63 15.73 -2.62
C ARG A 182 14.14 16.70 -1.54
N GLY A 183 14.11 16.26 -0.28
CA GLY A 183 14.54 17.04 0.87
C GLY A 183 13.58 18.14 1.35
N ASN A 184 12.46 18.34 0.67
CA ASN A 184 11.45 19.29 1.10
C ASN A 184 10.35 18.57 1.87
N MET A 185 10.04 19.04 3.07
CA MET A 185 8.97 18.51 3.89
C MET A 185 7.62 18.84 3.24
N VAL A 186 6.82 17.82 2.95
CA VAL A 186 5.50 17.93 2.30
C VAL A 186 4.36 17.56 3.22
N TYR A 187 4.66 16.87 4.31
CA TYR A 187 3.71 16.50 5.36
C TYR A 187 4.42 16.56 6.71
N ASP A 188 3.74 17.09 7.73
CA ASP A 188 4.20 17.20 9.11
C ASP A 188 3.00 17.07 10.04
N ASP A 189 2.85 15.92 10.67
CA ASP A 189 1.86 15.60 11.70
C ASP A 189 0.45 16.13 11.39
N GLY A 190 -0.13 15.70 10.27
CA GLY A 190 -1.46 16.11 9.80
C GLY A 190 -1.49 17.36 8.92
N ARG A 191 -0.37 18.07 8.76
CA ARG A 191 -0.29 19.30 7.98
C ARG A 191 0.43 19.06 6.65
N PHE A 192 -0.19 19.46 5.57
CA PHE A 192 0.40 19.38 4.23
C PHE A 192 1.09 20.70 3.85
N ALA A 193 2.11 20.60 3.01
CA ALA A 193 2.71 21.78 2.38
C ALA A 193 1.65 22.59 1.63
N SER A 194 1.78 23.92 1.66
CA SER A 194 0.80 24.85 1.09
C SER A 194 0.65 24.74 -0.43
N ARG A 195 1.66 24.18 -1.11
CA ARG A 195 1.65 23.97 -2.56
C ARG A 195 2.27 22.63 -2.95
N PRO A 196 1.77 21.97 -4.00
CA PRO A 196 2.40 20.78 -4.55
C PRO A 196 3.79 21.11 -5.12
N ILE A 197 4.78 20.25 -4.85
CA ILE A 197 6.15 20.34 -5.36
C ILE A 197 6.56 19.13 -6.20
N GLY A 198 5.60 18.23 -6.48
CA GLY A 198 5.80 17.04 -7.28
C GLY A 198 6.32 17.40 -8.69
N LYS A 199 7.11 16.51 -9.28
CA LYS A 199 7.55 16.59 -10.67
C LYS A 199 7.27 15.25 -11.35
N ILE A 200 6.90 15.31 -12.62
CA ILE A 200 6.78 14.12 -13.44
C ILE A 200 8.19 13.57 -13.68
N LEU A 201 8.40 12.29 -13.36
CA LEU A 201 9.64 11.60 -13.64
C LEU A 201 9.48 10.84 -14.97
N GLN A 202 10.47 11.00 -15.86
CA GLN A 202 10.51 10.30 -17.13
C GLN A 202 11.71 9.35 -17.16
N ARG A 203 11.51 8.13 -17.62
CA ARG A 203 12.58 7.15 -17.76
C ARG A 203 13.58 7.63 -18.84
N GLY A 204 14.85 7.68 -18.48
CA GLY A 204 15.91 8.12 -19.40
C GLY A 204 16.15 9.64 -19.48
N ALA A 205 15.45 10.45 -18.72
CA ALA A 205 15.80 11.86 -18.52
C ALA A 205 16.84 11.94 -17.39
N SER A 206 18.11 11.86 -17.72
CA SER A 206 19.26 12.12 -16.83
C SER A 206 19.66 13.58 -16.92
#